data_c61ad87d4e7c80e7d5634b07d9522f42
#
_entry.id   c61ad87d4e7c80e7d5634b07d9522f42
#
_cell.length_a   1.000
_cell.length_b   1.000
_cell.length_c   1.000
_cell.angle_alpha   90.00
_cell.angle_beta   90.00
_cell.angle_gamma   90.00
#
_symmetry.space_group_name_H-M   'P 1'
#
loop_
_entity.id
_entity.type
_entity.pdbx_description
1 polymer ?
#
loop_
_entity_poly.entity_id
_entity_poly.type
_entity_poly.pdbx_seq_one_letter_code
_entity_poly.pdbx_strand_id
1 'polypeptide(L)'
;VRSRGLGDVYKRQVLLMYAEACLEKGNIVGARKYLNQVRKRARESSPLDAKRVIQKYVPDTKPTSLPDITSDNVAEVRLAIWNERRFEFACEGIRRMDLMQQERYGEIMTAVYSNGYATEDVDKGRYYTKERELFPIPQNDIDLSRGALVQNPGY
;
A
#
# COMPACT_ATOMS: atom_id res chain seq x y z
N VAL A 1 28.27 10.89 -6.82
CA VAL A 1 27.33 10.29 -5.86
C VAL A 1 26.53 9.25 -6.63
N ARG A 2 26.88 7.97 -6.48
CA ARG A 2 26.04 6.90 -7.00
C ARG A 2 24.70 6.96 -6.27
N SER A 3 23.61 7.22 -6.99
CA SER A 3 22.26 7.16 -6.48
C SER A 3 21.92 5.70 -6.12
N ARG A 4 22.25 5.31 -4.92
CA ARG A 4 21.81 4.01 -4.36
C ARG A 4 20.29 3.96 -4.15
N GLY A 5 19.61 5.11 -4.22
CA GLY A 5 18.20 5.22 -3.90
C GLY A 5 17.24 4.64 -4.94
N LEU A 6 17.46 4.89 -6.24
CA LEU A 6 16.48 4.48 -7.26
C LEU A 6 16.42 2.95 -7.45
N GLY A 7 17.53 2.25 -7.46
CA GLY A 7 17.54 0.79 -7.60
C GLY A 7 16.86 0.06 -6.44
N ASP A 8 16.98 0.57 -5.21
CA ASP A 8 16.37 -0.05 -4.04
C ASP A 8 14.86 0.26 -3.93
N VAL A 9 14.42 1.42 -4.42
CA VAL A 9 13.00 1.78 -4.46
C VAL A 9 12.23 0.81 -5.35
N TYR A 10 12.69 0.56 -6.56
CA TYR A 10 12.04 -0.39 -7.47
C TYR A 10 12.15 -1.84 -6.99
N LYS A 11 13.27 -2.22 -6.39
CA LYS A 11 13.51 -3.59 -5.93
C LYS A 11 12.47 -4.03 -4.87
N ARG A 12 12.18 -3.20 -3.88
CA ARG A 12 11.19 -3.54 -2.84
C ARG A 12 9.78 -3.68 -3.43
N GLN A 13 9.42 -2.83 -4.40
CA GLN A 13 8.15 -2.92 -5.09
C GLN A 13 8.02 -4.25 -5.85
N VAL A 14 9.03 -4.61 -6.62
CA VAL A 14 9.07 -5.88 -7.38
C VAL A 14 9.00 -7.08 -6.43
N LEU A 15 9.73 -7.06 -5.32
CA LEU A 15 9.72 -8.15 -4.34
C LEU A 15 8.34 -8.33 -3.71
N LEU A 16 7.64 -7.24 -3.35
CA LEU A 16 6.30 -7.32 -2.76
C LEU A 16 5.24 -7.73 -3.78
N MET A 17 5.33 -7.25 -5.02
CA MET A 17 4.46 -7.72 -6.12
C MET A 17 4.68 -9.22 -6.39
N TYR A 18 5.93 -9.67 -6.36
CA TYR A 18 6.25 -11.09 -6.58
C TYR A 18 5.79 -11.96 -5.39
N ALA A 19 5.88 -11.46 -4.16
CA ALA A 19 5.34 -12.13 -2.98
C ALA A 19 3.82 -12.33 -3.11
N GLU A 20 3.10 -11.31 -3.53
CA GLU A 20 1.66 -11.37 -3.77
C GLU A 20 1.31 -12.35 -4.89
N ALA A 21 2.00 -12.28 -6.03
CA ALA A 21 1.82 -13.20 -7.14
C ALA A 21 2.10 -14.68 -6.75
N CYS A 22 3.11 -14.93 -5.92
CA CYS A 22 3.38 -16.25 -5.37
C CYS A 22 2.22 -16.74 -4.50
N LEU A 23 1.67 -15.86 -3.66
CA LEU A 23 0.55 -16.21 -2.78
C LEU A 23 -0.70 -16.58 -3.60
N GLU A 24 -1.04 -15.79 -4.62
CA GLU A 24 -2.19 -16.05 -5.51
C GLU A 24 -2.03 -17.35 -6.32
N LYS A 25 -0.80 -17.75 -6.58
CA LYS A 25 -0.46 -19.04 -7.20
C LYS A 25 -0.41 -20.22 -6.20
N GLY A 26 -0.76 -20.03 -4.94
CA GLY A 26 -0.70 -21.05 -3.90
C GLY A 26 0.72 -21.34 -3.38
N ASN A 27 1.73 -20.60 -3.81
CA ASN A 27 3.12 -20.75 -3.35
C ASN A 27 3.38 -19.89 -2.11
N ILE A 28 2.88 -20.30 -0.96
CA ILE A 28 3.01 -19.57 0.30
C ILE A 28 4.48 -19.45 0.76
N VAL A 29 5.30 -20.46 0.49
CA VAL A 29 6.74 -20.46 0.83
C VAL A 29 7.46 -19.37 0.04
N GLY A 30 7.17 -19.27 -1.26
CA GLY A 30 7.68 -18.20 -2.11
C GLY A 30 7.24 -16.82 -1.64
N ALA A 31 5.95 -16.67 -1.31
CA ALA A 31 5.40 -15.41 -0.81
C ALA A 31 6.13 -14.94 0.46
N ARG A 32 6.28 -15.79 1.45
CA ARG A 32 7.04 -15.49 2.67
C ARG A 32 8.51 -15.15 2.41
N LYS A 33 9.15 -15.90 1.51
CA LYS A 33 10.55 -15.67 1.16
C LYS A 33 10.78 -14.23 0.68
N TYR A 34 9.98 -13.75 -0.26
CA TYR A 34 10.16 -12.42 -0.83
C TYR A 34 9.70 -11.31 0.12
N LEU A 35 8.63 -11.52 0.87
CA LEU A 35 8.21 -10.62 1.94
C LEU A 35 9.31 -10.45 2.99
N ASN A 36 9.89 -11.54 3.46
CA ASN A 36 10.93 -11.53 4.50
C ASN A 36 12.24 -10.93 4.00
N GLN A 37 12.52 -10.93 2.69
CA GLN A 37 13.66 -10.19 2.13
C GLN A 37 13.51 -8.67 2.33
N VAL A 38 12.30 -8.13 2.14
CA VAL A 38 12.03 -6.71 2.38
C VAL A 38 12.18 -6.38 3.87
N ARG A 39 11.58 -7.20 4.75
CA ARG A 39 11.67 -7.05 6.20
C ARG A 39 13.11 -7.17 6.73
N LYS A 40 13.88 -8.12 6.19
CA LYS A 40 15.31 -8.27 6.51
C LYS A 40 16.08 -7.01 6.20
N ARG A 41 15.89 -6.43 5.01
CA ARG A 41 16.55 -5.16 4.65
C ARG A 41 16.18 -4.05 5.64
N ALA A 42 14.89 -3.92 6.02
CA ALA A 42 14.45 -2.91 6.97
C ALA A 42 15.14 -3.07 8.35
N ARG A 43 15.32 -4.31 8.82
CA ARG A 43 16.05 -4.60 10.07
C ARG A 43 17.55 -4.31 9.98
N GLU A 44 18.15 -4.57 8.82
CA GLU A 44 19.59 -4.44 8.58
C GLU A 44 19.98 -3.03 8.10
N SER A 45 18.99 -2.18 7.78
CA SER A 45 19.25 -0.78 7.45
C SER A 45 19.95 -0.10 8.61
N SER A 46 21.18 0.35 8.38
CA SER A 46 21.98 0.93 9.44
C SER A 46 21.37 2.23 9.95
N PRO A 47 21.26 2.43 11.27
CA PRO A 47 20.92 3.72 11.85
C PRO A 47 21.88 4.85 11.47
N LEU A 48 23.04 4.53 10.88
CA LEU A 48 24.06 5.51 10.46
C LEU A 48 23.54 6.44 9.35
N ASP A 49 22.66 5.95 8.47
CA ASP A 49 22.07 6.79 7.44
C ASP A 49 20.95 7.69 8.05
N ALA A 50 20.24 7.17 9.05
CA ALA A 50 19.29 7.96 9.85
C ALA A 50 20.02 8.94 10.79
N LYS A 51 21.18 8.59 11.35
CA LYS A 51 21.98 9.47 12.21
C LYS A 51 22.43 10.75 11.51
N ARG A 52 22.67 10.71 10.21
CA ARG A 52 23.05 11.91 9.43
C ARG A 52 21.91 12.92 9.26
N VAL A 53 20.67 12.45 9.27
CA VAL A 53 19.48 13.29 8.98
C VAL A 53 18.69 13.61 10.26
N ILE A 54 18.67 12.70 11.26
CA ILE A 54 17.78 12.82 12.41
C ILE A 54 18.52 12.59 13.75
N GLN A 55 19.78 12.95 13.83
CA GLN A 55 20.67 12.70 15.00
C GLN A 55 20.12 13.17 16.36
N LYS A 56 19.04 13.95 16.36
CA LYS A 56 18.46 14.57 17.55
C LYS A 56 17.24 13.81 18.12
N TYR A 57 16.62 12.88 17.38
CA TYR A 57 15.28 12.36 17.72
C TYR A 57 15.12 10.84 17.71
N VAL A 58 16.13 10.07 17.31
CA VAL A 58 16.01 8.61 17.28
C VAL A 58 16.76 8.02 18.46
N PRO A 59 16.09 7.36 19.42
CA PRO A 59 16.77 6.60 20.45
C PRO A 59 17.64 5.51 19.83
N ASP A 60 18.78 5.21 20.44
CA ASP A 60 19.78 4.22 20.00
C ASP A 60 19.29 2.75 19.99
N THR A 61 18.00 2.53 20.11
CA THR A 61 17.40 1.21 20.11
C THR A 61 17.20 0.73 18.67
N LYS A 62 17.94 -0.30 18.28
CA LYS A 62 17.64 -1.08 17.09
C LYS A 62 16.18 -1.52 17.16
N PRO A 63 15.37 -1.36 16.09
CA PRO A 63 14.04 -1.94 16.07
C PRO A 63 14.19 -3.48 16.11
N THR A 64 14.13 -4.04 17.30
CA THR A 64 14.19 -5.48 17.56
C THR A 64 12.88 -6.20 17.19
N SER A 65 11.88 -5.48 16.70
CA SER A 65 10.49 -5.93 16.63
C SER A 65 9.92 -6.09 15.24
N LEU A 66 10.72 -6.48 14.24
CA LEU A 66 10.22 -6.82 12.90
C LEU A 66 10.56 -8.29 12.57
N PRO A 67 9.92 -9.29 13.23
CA PRO A 67 10.23 -10.70 12.99
C PRO A 67 9.84 -11.13 11.58
N ASP A 68 10.42 -12.23 11.12
CA ASP A 68 10.01 -12.84 9.87
C ASP A 68 8.57 -13.38 9.97
N ILE A 69 7.86 -13.32 8.86
CA ILE A 69 6.53 -13.95 8.75
C ILE A 69 6.75 -15.45 8.51
N THR A 70 6.23 -16.26 9.41
CA THR A 70 6.36 -17.74 9.39
C THR A 70 5.03 -18.46 9.23
N SER A 71 3.89 -17.76 9.27
CA SER A 71 2.57 -18.33 9.16
C SER A 71 2.37 -19.05 7.83
N ASP A 72 1.66 -20.20 7.87
CA ASP A 72 1.18 -20.92 6.69
C ASP A 72 -0.28 -20.58 6.35
N ASN A 73 -0.89 -19.65 7.10
CA ASN A 73 -2.23 -19.15 6.80
C ASN A 73 -2.18 -18.12 5.67
N VAL A 74 -2.85 -18.43 4.56
CA VAL A 74 -2.91 -17.59 3.36
C VAL A 74 -3.42 -16.18 3.67
N ALA A 75 -4.47 -16.07 4.50
CA ALA A 75 -5.06 -14.77 4.85
C ALA A 75 -4.10 -13.91 5.69
N GLU A 76 -3.38 -14.52 6.63
CA GLU A 76 -2.38 -13.83 7.44
C GLU A 76 -1.20 -13.36 6.62
N VAL A 77 -0.69 -14.20 5.70
CA VAL A 77 0.42 -13.82 4.81
C VAL A 77 -0.01 -12.72 3.85
N ARG A 78 -1.23 -12.79 3.30
CA ARG A 78 -1.81 -11.72 2.46
C ARG A 78 -1.87 -10.40 3.21
N LEU A 79 -2.41 -10.42 4.42
CA LEU A 79 -2.49 -9.22 5.26
C LEU A 79 -1.10 -8.66 5.59
N ALA A 80 -0.12 -9.55 5.85
CA ALA A 80 1.25 -9.15 6.10
C ALA A 80 1.90 -8.48 4.88
N ILE A 81 1.69 -9.00 3.65
CA ILE A 81 2.16 -8.38 2.41
C ILE A 81 1.52 -6.99 2.23
N TRP A 82 0.21 -6.86 2.42
CA TRP A 82 -0.51 -5.59 2.30
C TRP A 82 -0.06 -4.55 3.33
N ASN A 83 0.22 -4.97 4.55
CA ASN A 83 0.76 -4.10 5.59
C ASN A 83 2.19 -3.68 5.28
N GLU A 84 3.03 -4.59 4.79
CA GLU A 84 4.40 -4.26 4.39
C GLU A 84 4.40 -3.24 3.25
N ARG A 85 3.52 -3.40 2.24
CA ARG A 85 3.32 -2.39 1.19
C ARG A 85 2.95 -1.03 1.78
N ARG A 86 2.04 -1.00 2.74
CA ARG A 86 1.64 0.24 3.41
C ARG A 86 2.81 0.96 4.07
N PHE A 87 3.69 0.22 4.73
CA PHE A 87 4.85 0.80 5.42
C PHE A 87 5.95 1.23 4.45
N GLU A 88 6.27 0.37 3.50
CA GLU A 88 7.35 0.60 2.54
C GLU A 88 7.07 1.75 1.57
N PHE A 89 5.82 1.98 1.23
CA PHE A 89 5.39 3.01 0.29
C PHE A 89 4.65 4.17 0.95
N ALA A 90 4.86 4.37 2.25
CA ALA A 90 4.32 5.53 2.95
C ALA A 90 4.77 6.83 2.24
N CYS A 91 3.82 7.75 2.02
CA CYS A 91 4.05 9.03 1.34
C CYS A 91 4.43 8.97 -0.15
N GLU A 92 4.34 7.80 -0.81
CA GLU A 92 4.61 7.66 -2.25
C GLU A 92 3.35 7.79 -3.14
N GLY A 93 2.21 8.09 -2.56
CA GLY A 93 0.96 8.35 -3.30
C GLY A 93 0.23 7.11 -3.84
N ILE A 94 0.76 5.91 -3.66
CA ILE A 94 0.17 4.68 -4.23
C ILE A 94 -0.89 4.04 -3.34
N ARG A 95 -1.07 4.50 -2.10
CA ARG A 95 -1.95 3.87 -1.11
C ARG A 95 -3.39 3.70 -1.57
N ARG A 96 -3.94 4.70 -2.27
CA ARG A 96 -5.31 4.62 -2.81
C ARG A 96 -5.44 3.46 -3.80
N MET A 97 -4.49 3.34 -4.72
CA MET A 97 -4.49 2.28 -5.74
C MET A 97 -4.37 0.90 -5.10
N ASP A 98 -3.48 0.75 -4.12
CA ASP A 98 -3.34 -0.50 -3.35
C ASP A 98 -4.66 -0.90 -2.68
N LEU A 99 -5.34 0.05 -2.01
CA LEU A 99 -6.61 -0.22 -1.33
C LEU A 99 -7.75 -0.57 -2.30
N MET A 100 -7.80 0.08 -3.45
CA MET A 100 -8.79 -0.24 -4.50
C MET A 100 -8.53 -1.63 -5.07
N GLN A 101 -7.29 -1.97 -5.39
CA GLN A 101 -6.92 -3.30 -5.87
C GLN A 101 -7.18 -4.41 -4.84
N GLN A 102 -7.06 -4.09 -3.55
CA GLN A 102 -7.35 -4.99 -2.43
C GLN A 102 -8.85 -5.05 -2.10
N GLU A 103 -9.70 -4.30 -2.79
CA GLU A 103 -11.15 -4.12 -2.50
C GLU A 103 -11.44 -3.63 -1.07
N ARG A 104 -10.51 -2.92 -0.45
CA ARG A 104 -10.56 -2.45 0.94
C ARG A 104 -10.69 -0.93 1.07
N TYR A 105 -10.78 -0.22 -0.05
CA TYR A 105 -10.78 1.24 0.00
C TYR A 105 -11.94 1.78 0.84
N GLY A 106 -13.16 1.29 0.62
CA GLY A 106 -14.34 1.73 1.35
C GLY A 106 -14.28 1.41 2.84
N GLU A 107 -13.88 0.19 3.20
CA GLU A 107 -13.71 -0.23 4.60
C GLU A 107 -12.76 0.69 5.34
N ILE A 108 -11.58 0.90 4.78
CA ILE A 108 -10.52 1.69 5.41
C ILE A 108 -10.90 3.18 5.48
N MET A 109 -11.47 3.73 4.42
CA MET A 109 -11.91 5.13 4.41
C MET A 109 -13.02 5.38 5.44
N THR A 110 -14.02 4.50 5.50
CA THR A 110 -15.08 4.58 6.51
C THR A 110 -14.50 4.51 7.93
N ALA A 111 -13.57 3.61 8.19
CA ALA A 111 -12.92 3.47 9.50
C ALA A 111 -12.11 4.73 9.88
N VAL A 112 -11.39 5.32 8.94
CA VAL A 112 -10.61 6.55 9.17
C VAL A 112 -11.53 7.72 9.52
N TYR A 113 -12.64 7.89 8.80
CA TYR A 113 -13.58 8.99 9.05
C TYR A 113 -14.41 8.78 10.33
N SER A 114 -14.79 7.54 10.65
CA SER A 114 -15.53 7.22 11.87
C SER A 114 -14.70 7.41 13.14
N ASN A 115 -13.40 7.31 13.08
CA ASN A 115 -12.48 7.47 14.22
C ASN A 115 -12.03 8.92 14.49
N GLY A 116 -12.67 9.91 13.87
CA GLY A 116 -12.44 11.32 14.16
C GLY A 116 -11.09 11.89 13.72
N TYR A 117 -10.38 11.20 12.84
CA TYR A 117 -9.13 11.73 12.26
C TYR A 117 -9.36 12.87 11.25
N ALA A 118 -10.60 13.14 10.90
CA ALA A 118 -10.99 14.27 10.05
C ALA A 118 -11.73 15.31 10.90
N THR A 119 -11.05 16.36 11.27
CA THR A 119 -11.54 17.36 12.24
C THR A 119 -12.65 18.28 11.73
N GLU A 120 -12.88 18.39 10.42
CA GLU A 120 -13.91 19.28 9.85
C GLU A 120 -14.70 18.72 8.66
N ASP A 121 -14.28 17.60 8.11
CA ASP A 121 -14.88 16.96 6.93
C ASP A 121 -15.44 15.56 7.25
N VAL A 122 -16.07 15.42 8.40
CA VAL A 122 -16.67 14.15 8.88
C VAL A 122 -17.66 13.57 7.86
N ASP A 123 -18.19 14.40 6.99
CA ASP A 123 -19.15 13.98 5.97
C ASP A 123 -18.52 13.32 4.73
N LYS A 124 -17.24 13.50 4.47
CA LYS A 124 -16.64 12.95 3.23
C LYS A 124 -16.58 11.43 3.19
N GLY A 125 -16.46 10.77 4.32
CA GLY A 125 -16.53 9.29 4.41
C GLY A 125 -17.94 8.73 4.25
N ARG A 126 -18.98 9.50 4.56
CA ARG A 126 -20.38 9.08 4.39
C ARG A 126 -20.79 8.94 2.93
N TYR A 127 -20.08 9.59 2.02
CA TYR A 127 -20.39 9.60 0.60
C TYR A 127 -19.57 8.60 -0.21
N TYR A 128 -18.79 7.74 0.47
CA TYR A 128 -18.13 6.66 -0.24
C TYR A 128 -19.19 5.64 -0.68
N THR A 129 -19.27 5.44 -1.97
CA THR A 129 -19.95 4.30 -2.57
C THR A 129 -18.97 3.59 -3.51
N LYS A 130 -19.18 2.29 -3.76
CA LYS A 130 -18.29 1.50 -4.61
C LYS A 130 -18.23 2.09 -6.04
N GLU A 131 -19.32 2.67 -6.49
CA GLU A 131 -19.42 3.31 -7.81
C GLU A 131 -18.47 4.50 -7.93
N ARG A 132 -18.18 5.20 -6.83
CA ARG A 132 -17.27 6.36 -6.79
C ARG A 132 -15.79 6.00 -6.79
N GLU A 133 -15.43 4.73 -6.84
CA GLU A 133 -14.05 4.31 -7.09
C GLU A 133 -13.61 4.66 -8.52
N LEU A 134 -14.55 4.68 -9.44
CA LEU A 134 -14.33 5.14 -10.82
C LEU A 134 -14.59 6.64 -10.93
N PHE A 135 -13.86 7.30 -11.82
CA PHE A 135 -14.15 8.69 -12.16
C PHE A 135 -15.27 8.77 -13.20
N PRO A 136 -16.06 9.86 -13.23
CA PRO A 136 -17.01 10.08 -14.30
C PRO A 136 -16.28 10.25 -15.65
N ILE A 137 -16.86 9.71 -16.69
CA ILE A 137 -16.42 9.97 -18.07
C ILE A 137 -16.89 11.38 -18.44
N PRO A 138 -16.03 12.25 -18.99
CA PRO A 138 -16.43 13.59 -19.41
C PRO A 138 -17.62 13.53 -20.37
N GLN A 139 -18.63 14.38 -20.15
CA GLN A 139 -19.85 14.35 -20.98
C GLN A 139 -19.56 14.54 -22.47
N ASN A 140 -18.59 15.41 -22.79
CA ASN A 140 -18.18 15.62 -24.18
C ASN A 140 -17.69 14.33 -24.87
N ASP A 141 -16.99 13.45 -24.14
CA ASP A 141 -16.50 12.19 -24.69
C ASP A 141 -17.65 11.21 -24.94
N ILE A 142 -18.64 11.20 -24.05
CA ILE A 142 -19.86 10.41 -24.20
C ILE A 142 -20.63 10.87 -25.46
N ASP A 143 -20.83 12.17 -25.60
CA ASP A 143 -21.58 12.76 -26.72
C ASP A 143 -20.88 12.49 -28.06
N LEU A 144 -19.55 12.63 -28.11
CA LEU A 144 -18.75 12.34 -29.30
C LEU A 144 -18.71 10.86 -29.64
N SER A 145 -18.89 9.97 -28.68
CA SER A 145 -18.84 8.52 -28.88
C SER A 145 -20.04 7.96 -29.65
N ARG A 146 -21.07 8.77 -29.89
CA ARG A 146 -22.32 8.35 -30.54
C ARG A 146 -22.99 7.11 -29.92
N GLY A 147 -22.95 7.03 -28.60
CA GLY A 147 -23.55 5.93 -27.84
C GLY A 147 -22.62 4.73 -27.59
N ALA A 148 -21.35 4.81 -28.02
CA ALA A 148 -20.38 3.74 -27.71
C ALA A 148 -19.88 3.78 -26.26
N LEU A 149 -19.90 4.95 -25.61
CA LEU A 149 -19.55 5.12 -24.21
C LEU A 149 -20.81 5.33 -23.38
N VAL A 150 -20.88 4.62 -22.28
CA VAL A 150 -21.93 4.77 -21.25
C VAL A 150 -21.27 5.25 -19.98
N GLN A 151 -21.90 6.20 -19.28
CA GLN A 151 -21.39 6.75 -18.04
C GLN A 151 -21.15 5.66 -16.99
N ASN A 152 -20.11 5.82 -16.18
CA ASN A 152 -19.88 4.95 -15.04
C ASN A 152 -21.04 5.02 -14.05
N PRO A 153 -21.37 3.91 -13.35
CA PRO A 153 -22.43 3.90 -12.33
C PRO A 153 -22.22 4.98 -11.28
N GLY A 154 -23.32 5.64 -10.87
CA GLY A 154 -23.29 6.67 -9.82
C GLY A 154 -23.09 8.11 -10.30
N TYR A 155 -23.07 8.33 -11.63
CA TYR A 155 -22.95 9.64 -12.26
C TYR A 155 -24.05 9.89 -13.30
#